data_899c648ea3d502a38a621b7f49fbb10b
#
_entry.id   899c648ea3d502a38a621b7f49fbb10b
#
_cell.length_a   1.000
_cell.length_b   1.000
_cell.length_c   1.000
_cell.angle_alpha   90.00
_cell.angle_beta   90.00
_cell.angle_gamma   90.00
#
_symmetry.space_group_name_H-M   'P 1'
#
loop_
_entity.id
_entity.type
_entity.pdbx_description
1 polymer ?
#
loop_
_entity_poly.entity_id
_entity_poly.type
_entity_poly.pdbx_seq_one_letter_code
_entity_poly.pdbx_strand_id
1 'polypeptide(L)'
;MVGKDSYRRTLISGQSARLICGYIYASAGEGESTQDLVFGGQNMIAENGSMLAESRRFENGIIYSEIDVQRLADERRRMSTYPAVSTCSHTRVDFSVAEEETRLTRKYPQYPFVPSVKEERDERCEEILNIQAMGLKKDRKSVV
;
A
#
# COMPACT_ATOMS: atom_id res chain seq x y z
N MET A 1 8.37 15.69 -16.04
CA MET A 1 8.93 14.55 -16.81
C MET A 1 7.78 13.68 -17.32
N VAL A 2 7.70 13.53 -18.62
CA VAL A 2 6.71 12.68 -19.29
C VAL A 2 6.95 11.21 -18.95
N GLY A 3 5.89 10.42 -18.77
CA GLY A 3 5.97 8.96 -18.59
C GLY A 3 6.34 8.44 -17.21
N LYS A 4 6.55 9.30 -16.19
CA LYS A 4 6.90 8.85 -14.82
C LYS A 4 5.70 8.59 -13.90
N ASP A 5 4.51 8.67 -14.40
CA ASP A 5 3.29 8.46 -13.62
C ASP A 5 3.19 7.03 -13.07
N SER A 6 3.25 6.05 -13.96
CA SER A 6 3.24 4.62 -13.58
C SER A 6 4.39 4.25 -12.65
N TYR A 7 5.60 4.77 -12.93
CA TYR A 7 6.76 4.56 -12.07
C TYR A 7 6.54 5.10 -10.64
N ARG A 8 6.01 6.34 -10.50
CA ARG A 8 5.68 6.89 -9.17
C ARG A 8 4.66 6.04 -8.44
N ARG A 9 3.60 5.64 -9.12
CA ARG A 9 2.56 4.77 -8.55
C ARG A 9 3.14 3.46 -8.03
N THR A 10 3.97 2.79 -8.83
CA THR A 10 4.69 1.57 -8.42
C THR A 10 5.62 1.83 -7.24
N LEU A 11 6.36 2.94 -7.25
CA LEU A 11 7.30 3.29 -6.19
C LEU A 11 6.56 3.55 -4.86
N ILE A 12 5.51 4.35 -4.86
CA ILE A 12 4.74 4.70 -3.66
C ILE A 12 4.03 3.47 -3.08
N SER A 13 3.37 2.69 -3.93
CA SER A 13 2.74 1.43 -3.54
C SER A 13 3.77 0.44 -2.98
N GLY A 14 4.89 0.23 -3.67
CA GLY A 14 5.95 -0.67 -3.24
C GLY A 14 6.59 -0.24 -1.91
N GLN A 15 6.82 1.06 -1.69
CA GLN A 15 7.34 1.56 -0.41
C GLN A 15 6.35 1.38 0.73
N SER A 16 5.07 1.65 0.51
CA SER A 16 4.06 1.42 1.55
C SER A 16 3.96 -0.05 1.94
N ALA A 17 4.07 -0.98 0.99
CA ALA A 17 4.11 -2.42 1.23
C ALA A 17 5.36 -2.84 2.01
N ARG A 18 6.54 -2.41 1.55
CA ARG A 18 7.83 -2.76 2.18
C ARG A 18 7.92 -2.28 3.62
N LEU A 19 7.37 -1.10 3.90
CA LEU A 19 7.40 -0.49 5.24
C LEU A 19 6.18 -0.87 6.09
N ILE A 20 5.19 -1.54 5.52
CA ILE A 20 3.90 -1.83 6.16
C ILE A 20 3.35 -0.57 6.82
N CYS A 21 3.10 0.45 6.01
CA CYS A 21 2.68 1.76 6.50
C CYS A 21 1.65 2.44 5.60
N GLY A 22 0.98 3.44 6.17
CA GLY A 22 0.34 4.49 5.38
C GLY A 22 1.42 5.39 4.79
N TYR A 23 1.40 5.58 3.47
CA TYR A 23 2.36 6.40 2.75
C TYR A 23 1.65 7.53 2.03
N ILE A 24 1.93 8.76 2.44
CA ILE A 24 1.35 9.96 1.85
C ILE A 24 2.42 10.64 1.02
N TYR A 25 2.14 10.82 -0.26
CA TYR A 25 3.01 11.51 -1.20
C TYR A 25 2.34 12.78 -1.71
N ALA A 26 2.94 13.92 -1.40
CA ALA A 26 2.55 15.21 -1.93
C ALA A 26 3.62 15.67 -2.93
N SER A 27 3.20 15.93 -4.15
CA SER A 27 4.10 16.36 -5.24
C SER A 27 4.02 17.86 -5.44
N ALA A 28 5.12 18.42 -5.87
CA ALA A 28 5.16 19.81 -6.34
C ALA A 28 4.14 20.03 -7.47
N GLY A 29 3.44 21.15 -7.42
CA GLY A 29 2.35 21.49 -8.33
C GLY A 29 2.52 22.86 -9.00
N GLU A 30 1.39 23.47 -9.30
CA GLU A 30 1.33 24.79 -9.94
C GLU A 30 2.00 25.84 -9.04
N GLY A 31 2.82 26.70 -9.65
CA GLY A 31 3.51 27.79 -8.95
C GLY A 31 4.82 27.42 -8.27
N GLU A 32 5.19 26.14 -8.18
CA GLU A 32 6.44 25.71 -7.54
C GLU A 32 7.68 26.12 -8.36
N SER A 33 7.62 25.94 -9.67
CA SER A 33 8.63 26.45 -10.61
C SER A 33 8.04 26.58 -12.00
N THR A 34 8.36 27.66 -12.67
CA THR A 34 7.84 27.95 -14.03
C THR A 34 8.94 28.22 -15.06
N GLN A 35 10.22 28.22 -14.66
CA GLN A 35 11.30 28.57 -15.56
C GLN A 35 11.80 27.36 -16.36
N ASP A 36 12.34 26.33 -15.67
CA ASP A 36 12.93 25.18 -16.34
C ASP A 36 12.10 23.89 -16.14
N LEU A 37 11.25 23.87 -15.12
CA LEU A 37 10.47 22.70 -14.74
C LEU A 37 9.00 23.04 -14.57
N VAL A 38 8.14 22.19 -15.11
CA VAL A 38 6.70 22.19 -14.84
C VAL A 38 6.34 20.95 -14.05
N PHE A 39 5.72 21.14 -12.90
CA PHE A 39 5.33 20.07 -12.00
C PHE A 39 3.87 19.65 -12.23
N GLY A 40 3.60 18.37 -12.09
CA GLY A 40 2.28 17.80 -12.36
C GLY A 40 1.32 17.77 -11.19
N GLY A 41 1.79 18.02 -9.95
CA GLY A 41 0.95 18.07 -8.76
C GLY A 41 0.26 16.74 -8.40
N GLN A 42 0.81 15.60 -8.78
CA GLN A 42 0.21 14.30 -8.51
C GLN A 42 0.41 13.89 -7.04
N ASN A 43 -0.67 13.86 -6.27
CA ASN A 43 -0.69 13.43 -4.87
C ASN A 43 -1.21 11.99 -4.77
N MET A 44 -0.68 11.21 -3.84
CA MET A 44 -1.04 9.80 -3.65
C MET A 44 -1.10 9.44 -2.18
N ILE A 45 -2.05 8.57 -1.82
CA ILE A 45 -2.15 7.95 -0.51
C ILE A 45 -2.20 6.44 -0.72
N ALA A 46 -1.25 5.74 -0.13
CA ALA A 46 -1.18 4.27 -0.19
C ALA A 46 -1.10 3.66 1.21
N GLU A 47 -1.59 2.44 1.35
CA GLU A 47 -1.55 1.65 2.58
C GLU A 47 -1.15 0.22 2.26
N ASN A 48 -0.06 -0.24 2.85
CA ASN A 48 0.43 -1.62 2.72
C ASN A 48 0.33 -2.18 1.27
N GLY A 49 0.82 -1.41 0.31
CA GLY A 49 0.85 -1.77 -1.10
C GLY A 49 -0.40 -1.37 -1.91
N SER A 50 -1.49 -1.06 -1.25
CA SER A 50 -2.73 -0.67 -1.93
C SER A 50 -2.82 0.84 -2.11
N MET A 51 -3.14 1.30 -3.32
CA MET A 51 -3.42 2.72 -3.58
C MET A 51 -4.85 3.04 -3.09
N LEU A 52 -4.96 3.99 -2.16
CA LEU A 52 -6.23 4.39 -1.57
C LEU A 52 -6.84 5.61 -2.26
N ALA A 53 -6.01 6.60 -2.56
CA ALA A 53 -6.43 7.81 -3.25
C ALA A 53 -5.30 8.37 -4.11
N GLU A 54 -5.68 9.00 -5.21
CA GLU A 54 -4.77 9.64 -6.15
C GLU A 54 -5.42 10.87 -6.76
N SER A 55 -4.69 12.00 -6.84
CA SER A 55 -5.15 13.19 -7.53
C SER A 55 -4.91 13.09 -9.04
N ARG A 56 -5.69 13.84 -9.81
CA ARG A 56 -5.37 14.09 -11.21
C ARG A 56 -4.13 14.98 -11.31
N ARG A 57 -3.37 14.79 -12.36
CA ARG A 57 -2.23 15.64 -12.68
C ARG A 57 -2.72 16.97 -13.24
N PHE A 58 -1.94 18.03 -12.96
CA PHE A 58 -2.20 19.40 -13.45
C PHE A 58 -3.52 20.01 -12.92
N GLU A 59 -4.04 19.44 -11.83
CA GLU A 59 -5.18 19.99 -11.11
C GLU A 59 -4.78 20.26 -9.66
N ASN A 60 -5.18 21.40 -9.15
CA ASN A 60 -5.01 21.75 -7.75
C ASN A 60 -6.16 21.16 -6.94
N GLY A 61 -5.86 20.58 -5.79
CA GLY A 61 -6.88 20.00 -4.94
C GLY A 61 -6.30 19.23 -3.77
N ILE A 62 -7.20 18.77 -2.91
CA ILE A 62 -6.91 17.96 -1.74
C ILE A 62 -7.51 16.58 -1.97
N ILE A 63 -6.76 15.54 -1.64
CA ILE A 63 -7.25 14.17 -1.60
C ILE A 63 -7.38 13.70 -0.15
N TYR A 64 -8.36 12.88 0.12
CA TYR A 64 -8.64 12.32 1.42
C TYR A 64 -8.70 10.80 1.35
N SER A 65 -8.28 10.15 2.41
CA SER A 65 -8.45 8.70 2.57
C SER A 65 -8.41 8.31 4.04
N GLU A 66 -8.85 7.10 4.32
CA GLU A 66 -8.83 6.47 5.64
C GLU A 66 -7.72 5.43 5.68
N ILE A 67 -6.83 5.53 6.67
CA ILE A 67 -5.73 4.58 6.89
C ILE A 67 -6.07 3.73 8.12
N ASP A 68 -6.06 2.41 7.96
CA ASP A 68 -6.27 1.46 9.05
C ASP A 68 -4.98 1.23 9.84
N VAL A 69 -4.73 2.12 10.80
CA VAL A 69 -3.52 2.09 11.63
C VAL A 69 -3.43 0.81 12.47
N GLN A 70 -4.58 0.30 12.96
CA GLN A 70 -4.61 -0.92 13.76
C GLN A 70 -4.18 -2.14 12.93
N ARG A 71 -4.69 -2.27 11.72
CA ARG A 71 -4.28 -3.32 10.78
C ARG A 71 -2.78 -3.27 10.49
N LEU A 72 -2.25 -2.08 10.22
CA LEU A 72 -0.81 -1.90 9.97
C LEU A 72 0.03 -2.30 11.18
N ALA A 73 -0.40 -1.96 12.39
CA ALA A 73 0.27 -2.36 13.63
C ALA A 73 0.26 -3.87 13.82
N ASP A 74 -0.86 -4.54 13.50
CA ASP A 74 -0.99 -5.99 13.61
C ASP A 74 -0.12 -6.73 12.58
N GLU A 75 -0.07 -6.25 11.33
CA GLU A 75 0.82 -6.79 10.31
C GLU A 75 2.30 -6.64 10.69
N ARG A 76 2.70 -5.49 11.24
CA ARG A 76 4.07 -5.27 11.72
C ARG A 76 4.45 -6.21 12.87
N ARG A 77 3.53 -6.49 13.80
CA ARG A 77 3.80 -7.44 14.90
C ARG A 77 4.07 -8.85 14.42
N ARG A 78 3.51 -9.26 13.27
CA ARG A 78 3.75 -10.57 12.65
C ARG A 78 5.12 -10.66 11.98
N MET A 79 5.74 -9.52 11.66
CA MET A 79 7.03 -9.45 10.96
C MET A 79 8.19 -9.49 11.96
N SER A 80 8.85 -10.62 12.06
CA SER A 80 10.03 -10.80 12.95
C SER A 80 11.28 -10.04 12.50
N THR A 81 11.30 -9.49 11.29
CA THR A 81 12.43 -8.73 10.73
C THR A 81 12.49 -7.28 11.18
N TYR A 82 11.43 -6.76 11.81
CA TYR A 82 11.46 -5.43 12.39
C TYR A 82 12.16 -5.44 13.74
N PRO A 83 13.11 -4.52 14.02
CA PRO A 83 13.74 -4.45 15.31
C PRO A 83 12.71 -4.07 16.39
N ALA A 84 12.75 -4.79 17.51
CA ALA A 84 11.88 -4.53 18.66
C ALA A 84 12.23 -3.27 19.42
N VAL A 85 13.48 -2.79 19.28
CA VAL A 85 14.01 -1.63 20.01
C VAL A 85 14.56 -0.62 19.02
N SER A 86 14.13 0.63 19.14
CA SER A 86 14.74 1.74 18.41
C SER A 86 16.06 2.14 19.10
N THR A 87 17.14 2.17 18.32
CA THR A 87 18.45 2.65 18.79
C THR A 87 18.65 4.14 18.61
N CYS A 88 17.68 4.82 17.99
CA CYS A 88 17.72 6.25 17.71
C CYS A 88 17.04 7.04 18.84
N SER A 89 17.64 8.16 19.24
CA SER A 89 16.99 9.15 20.08
C SER A 89 15.97 9.93 19.23
N HIS A 90 14.70 9.96 19.67
CA HIS A 90 13.64 10.72 19.01
C HIS A 90 13.19 11.86 19.91
N THR A 91 12.91 13.01 19.30
CA THR A 91 12.19 14.07 20.00
C THR A 91 10.72 13.67 20.09
N ARG A 92 10.22 13.53 21.31
CA ARG A 92 8.80 13.23 21.55
C ARG A 92 8.00 14.54 21.63
N VAL A 93 6.95 14.61 20.83
CA VAL A 93 5.97 15.70 20.88
C VAL A 93 4.62 15.09 21.23
N ASP A 94 4.10 15.41 22.40
CA ASP A 94 2.79 14.95 22.82
C ASP A 94 1.71 15.90 22.28
N PHE A 95 0.68 15.35 21.68
CA PHE A 95 -0.48 16.09 21.20
C PHE A 95 -1.75 15.27 21.42
N SER A 96 -2.88 15.93 21.48
CA SER A 96 -4.19 15.31 21.55
C SER A 96 -5.08 15.82 20.42
N VAL A 97 -5.86 14.91 19.86
CA VAL A 97 -6.89 15.22 18.86
C VAL A 97 -8.22 14.81 19.47
N ALA A 98 -9.24 15.66 19.33
CA ALA A 98 -10.58 15.30 19.77
C ALA A 98 -11.06 14.08 18.97
N GLU A 99 -11.51 13.05 19.68
CA GLU A 99 -12.14 11.90 19.05
C GLU A 99 -13.56 12.29 18.63
N GLU A 100 -13.84 12.20 17.34
CA GLU A 100 -15.16 12.42 16.79
C GLU A 100 -15.70 11.11 16.23
N GLU A 101 -17.00 10.88 16.37
CA GLU A 101 -17.66 9.73 15.77
C GLU A 101 -17.60 9.87 14.24
N THR A 102 -16.77 9.03 13.62
CA THR A 102 -16.49 9.10 12.18
C THR A 102 -17.18 7.95 11.46
N ARG A 103 -17.97 8.28 10.44
CA ARG A 103 -18.52 7.27 9.54
C ARG A 103 -17.47 6.83 8.54
N LEU A 104 -17.08 5.56 8.58
CA LEU A 104 -16.16 5.00 7.61
C LEU A 104 -16.76 5.01 6.21
N THR A 105 -16.01 5.53 5.25
CA THR A 105 -16.34 5.53 3.82
C THR A 105 -15.64 4.41 3.07
N ARG A 106 -14.64 3.79 3.70
CA ARG A 106 -13.82 2.72 3.14
C ARG A 106 -14.66 1.46 2.89
N LYS A 107 -14.50 0.89 1.71
CA LYS A 107 -15.09 -0.40 1.37
C LYS A 107 -14.10 -1.52 1.65
N TYR A 108 -14.56 -2.53 2.38
CA TYR A 108 -13.78 -3.75 2.62
C TYR A 108 -14.28 -4.86 1.68
N PRO A 109 -13.37 -5.65 1.08
CA PRO A 109 -13.78 -6.78 0.27
C PRO A 109 -14.49 -7.82 1.15
N GLN A 110 -15.67 -8.27 0.72
CA GLN A 110 -16.45 -9.28 1.45
C GLN A 110 -15.72 -10.62 1.52
N TYR A 111 -14.92 -10.92 0.51
CA TYR A 111 -14.10 -12.12 0.42
C TYR A 111 -12.62 -11.75 0.21
N PRO A 112 -11.88 -11.44 1.30
CA PRO A 112 -10.53 -10.88 1.18
C PRO A 112 -9.50 -11.85 0.57
N PHE A 113 -9.80 -13.15 0.57
CA PHE A 113 -8.92 -14.20 0.03
C PHE A 113 -9.25 -14.61 -1.40
N VAL A 114 -10.37 -14.14 -1.95
CA VAL A 114 -10.83 -14.50 -3.28
C VAL A 114 -10.77 -13.26 -4.18
N PRO A 115 -9.95 -13.26 -5.23
CA PRO A 115 -9.91 -12.16 -6.18
C PRO A 115 -11.29 -11.89 -6.78
N SER A 116 -11.66 -10.62 -6.90
CA SER A 116 -12.91 -10.20 -7.52
C SER A 116 -12.88 -10.31 -9.05
N VAL A 117 -11.69 -10.16 -9.61
CA VAL A 117 -11.44 -10.26 -11.05
C VAL A 117 -11.32 -11.73 -11.44
N LYS A 118 -12.04 -12.13 -12.48
CA LYS A 118 -12.13 -13.54 -12.88
C LYS A 118 -10.76 -14.10 -13.30
N GLU A 119 -10.02 -13.34 -14.08
CA GLU A 119 -8.72 -13.72 -14.60
C GLU A 119 -7.71 -13.98 -13.46
N GLU A 120 -7.65 -13.09 -12.49
CA GLU A 120 -6.80 -13.25 -11.30
C GLU A 120 -7.21 -14.45 -10.44
N ARG A 121 -8.51 -14.74 -10.38
CA ARG A 121 -9.03 -15.89 -9.64
C ARG A 121 -8.69 -17.19 -10.33
N ASP A 122 -8.81 -17.26 -11.66
CA ASP A 122 -8.50 -18.44 -12.45
C ASP A 122 -7.00 -18.74 -12.34
N GLU A 123 -6.12 -17.75 -12.47
CA GLU A 123 -4.67 -17.86 -12.28
C GLU A 123 -4.33 -18.36 -10.87
N ARG A 124 -4.96 -17.82 -9.83
CA ARG A 124 -4.75 -18.29 -8.45
C ARG A 124 -5.23 -19.72 -8.23
N CYS A 125 -6.34 -20.12 -8.83
CA CYS A 125 -6.81 -21.50 -8.76
C CYS A 125 -5.83 -22.46 -9.42
N GLU A 126 -5.28 -22.11 -10.57
CA GLU A 126 -4.25 -22.89 -11.27
C GLU A 126 -2.97 -23.00 -10.43
N GLU A 127 -2.52 -21.92 -9.82
CA GLU A 127 -1.38 -21.91 -8.91
C GLU A 127 -1.58 -22.87 -7.73
N ILE A 128 -2.75 -22.82 -7.08
CA ILE A 128 -3.08 -23.70 -5.94
C ILE A 128 -3.05 -25.17 -6.38
N LEU A 129 -3.64 -25.52 -7.51
CA LEU A 129 -3.63 -26.87 -8.06
C LEU A 129 -2.20 -27.36 -8.35
N ASN A 130 -1.38 -26.51 -8.94
CA ASN A 130 0.01 -26.81 -9.23
C ASN A 130 0.85 -27.04 -7.96
N ILE A 131 0.65 -26.20 -6.93
CA ILE A 131 1.31 -26.37 -5.62
C ILE A 131 0.94 -27.74 -5.02
N GLN A 132 -0.35 -28.08 -5.01
CA GLN A 132 -0.83 -29.37 -4.49
C GLN A 132 -0.26 -30.55 -5.28
N ALA A 133 -0.28 -30.47 -6.62
CA ALA A 133 0.26 -31.51 -7.49
C ALA A 133 1.77 -31.72 -7.28
N MET A 134 2.53 -30.64 -7.11
CA MET A 134 3.98 -30.71 -6.85
C MET A 134 4.28 -31.29 -5.47
N GLY A 135 3.47 -30.95 -4.46
CA GLY A 135 3.56 -31.54 -3.13
C GLY A 135 3.36 -33.05 -3.16
N LEU A 136 2.28 -33.53 -3.79
CA LEU A 136 1.99 -34.96 -3.95
C LEU A 136 3.06 -35.69 -4.75
N LYS A 137 3.61 -35.08 -5.80
CA LYS A 137 4.71 -35.66 -6.60
C LYS A 137 5.97 -35.88 -5.78
N LYS A 138 6.27 -34.98 -4.84
CA LYS A 138 7.41 -35.11 -3.94
C LYS A 138 7.18 -36.24 -2.91
N ASP A 139 5.99 -36.29 -2.34
CA ASP A 139 5.62 -37.29 -1.32
C ASP A 139 5.71 -38.73 -1.86
N ARG A 140 5.25 -38.97 -3.10
CA ARG A 140 5.38 -40.29 -3.76
C ARG A 140 6.82 -40.75 -3.98
N LYS A 141 7.81 -39.84 -4.03
CA LYS A 141 9.23 -40.19 -4.16
C LYS A 141 9.90 -40.53 -2.83
N SER A 142 9.27 -40.22 -1.71
CA SER A 142 9.79 -40.48 -0.36
C SER A 142 9.28 -41.81 0.22
N VAL A 143 8.45 -42.56 -0.50
CA VAL A 143 7.85 -43.83 -0.07
C VAL A 143 8.45 -45.04 -0.83
N VAL A 144 9.64 -44.92 -1.38
CA VAL A 144 10.39 -46.03 -1.99
C VAL A 144 11.69 -46.26 -1.24
#